data_573143a36ea532949dbf4104bc63db6c
#
_entry.id   573143a36ea532949dbf4104bc63db6c
#
_cell.length_a   1.000
_cell.length_b   1.000
_cell.length_c   1.000
_cell.angle_alpha   90.00
_cell.angle_beta   90.00
_cell.angle_gamma   90.00
#
_symmetry.space_group_name_H-M   'P 1'
#
loop_
_entity.id
_entity.type
_entity.pdbx_description
1 polymer ?
#
loop_
_entity_poly.entity_id
_entity_poly.type
_entity_poly.pdbx_seq_one_letter_code
_entity_poly.pdbx_strand_id
1 'polypeptide(L)'
;MHQTDNIDTKGSETDPVSILYDIRDGQFEPEVSAAKSRRVLMKIDAVVMPLIVISMTLAFLDKNGLAYAAVYGLKTDTNLVGQQYSWLGSIFYFGYLAMEFPNLWLITKFPTGKYIGCCLVAWGACLCLLAACHNFAGLAVIRFLLGVFEAALLPCLLLVNSKWYRRNEQPLRTAFWYNTFAGVFGGILSYAIGHIKGDLATWKYIFIIYGAVTILVGGLVIFALPDSPATAWFLSAEEKKIALLRVAENQTGLGSHKDMKLSQILDALTDPRYYILMTFTIAQSFTNAGITNFNPLIISGYGFSQAKTTLLATPQAAVAMVAQAVFTTVAFFIPNIRCLLWVISSLIAMAGAIVVHLVDPTTQRNASLAGVYIMGFYNVPWVLALSLQTSNTSGTTKKSFVSISVAVFYAVGNIIGPQFFRNDQAPHYPLGIGAMLCCFAIMTVTGILYFVSCLISNKHRDRVHGQISQRPGMEGIEADLDDSTDRENNRFRYAY
;
A
#
# COMPACT_ATOMS: atom_id res chain seq x y z
N MET A 1 -35.31 33.22 47.30
CA MET A 1 -33.88 33.00 47.42
C MET A 1 -33.49 31.88 46.45
N HIS A 2 -33.24 32.26 45.19
CA HIS A 2 -32.68 31.35 44.18
C HIS A 2 -31.20 31.74 44.01
N GLN A 3 -30.32 30.87 44.41
CA GLN A 3 -28.89 30.96 44.14
C GLN A 3 -28.67 30.49 42.69
N THR A 4 -28.30 31.39 41.83
CA THR A 4 -27.78 31.10 40.48
C THR A 4 -26.29 30.81 40.62
N ASP A 5 -25.92 29.55 40.54
CA ASP A 5 -24.52 29.13 40.41
C ASP A 5 -23.98 29.63 39.05
N ASN A 6 -23.10 30.61 39.14
CA ASN A 6 -22.27 31.04 38.02
C ASN A 6 -21.25 29.90 37.69
N ILE A 7 -21.55 29.12 36.66
CA ILE A 7 -20.57 28.26 36.03
C ILE A 7 -19.65 29.16 35.19
N ASP A 8 -18.44 29.30 35.68
CA ASP A 8 -17.32 29.96 34.98
C ASP A 8 -17.07 29.30 33.63
N THR A 9 -17.69 29.80 32.55
CA THR A 9 -17.41 29.42 31.16
C THR A 9 -16.17 30.17 30.64
N LYS A 10 -15.02 29.90 31.21
CA LYS A 10 -13.73 30.12 30.55
C LYS A 10 -13.23 28.81 29.93
N GLY A 11 -14.04 28.13 29.14
CA GLY A 11 -13.60 27.13 28.18
C GLY A 11 -12.99 27.85 26.98
N SER A 12 -11.74 27.55 26.69
CA SER A 12 -11.00 28.17 25.60
C SER A 12 -11.76 28.08 24.28
N GLU A 13 -11.87 29.17 23.52
CA GLU A 13 -12.48 29.30 22.17
C GLU A 13 -11.94 28.34 21.10
N THR A 14 -11.18 27.33 21.48
CA THR A 14 -10.43 26.41 20.61
C THR A 14 -10.78 24.94 20.81
N ASP A 15 -11.84 24.60 21.54
CA ASP A 15 -12.26 23.21 21.71
C ASP A 15 -12.83 22.69 20.36
N PRO A 16 -12.23 21.64 19.75
CA PRO A 16 -12.73 21.04 18.51
C PRO A 16 -14.19 20.61 18.57
N VAL A 17 -14.66 20.22 19.74
CA VAL A 17 -16.03 19.75 19.97
C VAL A 17 -17.02 20.93 19.91
N SER A 18 -16.68 22.08 20.48
CA SER A 18 -17.53 23.29 20.42
C SER A 18 -17.67 23.79 18.98
N ILE A 19 -16.59 23.77 18.20
CA ILE A 19 -16.58 24.18 16.78
C ILE A 19 -17.50 23.27 15.96
N LEU A 20 -17.52 21.96 16.22
CA LEU A 20 -18.39 21.00 15.53
C LEU A 20 -19.88 21.18 15.93
N TYR A 21 -20.15 21.56 17.17
CA TYR A 21 -21.51 21.90 17.61
C TYR A 21 -22.02 23.17 16.94
N ASP A 22 -21.21 24.23 16.86
CA ASP A 22 -21.55 25.49 16.20
C ASP A 22 -21.86 25.30 14.70
N ILE A 23 -21.14 24.39 14.05
CA ILE A 23 -21.38 24.02 12.64
C ILE A 23 -22.71 23.26 12.50
N ARG A 24 -23.00 22.32 13.42
CA ARG A 24 -24.22 21.51 13.38
C ARG A 24 -25.49 22.33 13.61
N ASP A 25 -25.39 23.35 14.47
CA ASP A 25 -26.54 24.18 14.86
C ASP A 25 -26.75 25.36 13.90
N GLY A 26 -26.05 25.40 12.75
CA GLY A 26 -26.25 26.41 11.69
C GLY A 26 -25.81 27.83 12.07
N GLN A 27 -25.12 27.99 13.19
CA GLN A 27 -24.66 29.30 13.66
C GLN A 27 -23.37 29.78 12.94
N PHE A 28 -22.84 28.96 12.08
CA PHE A 28 -21.57 29.24 11.35
C PHE A 28 -21.72 28.91 9.86
N GLU A 29 -22.07 29.89 9.04
CA GLU A 29 -21.79 29.87 7.59
C GLU A 29 -20.55 30.75 7.32
N PRO A 30 -19.33 30.21 7.41
CA PRO A 30 -18.20 30.97 6.92
C PRO A 30 -18.18 30.86 5.40
N GLU A 31 -18.35 31.94 4.69
CA GLU A 31 -17.88 32.07 3.30
C GLU A 31 -16.35 31.87 3.29
N VAL A 32 -15.93 30.61 3.32
CA VAL A 32 -14.49 30.28 3.19
C VAL A 32 -14.10 30.56 1.75
N SER A 33 -13.46 31.70 1.53
CA SER A 33 -12.90 32.03 0.23
C SER A 33 -12.04 30.85 -0.28
N ALA A 34 -12.27 30.44 -1.55
CA ALA A 34 -11.52 29.36 -2.19
C ALA A 34 -9.98 29.58 -2.09
N ALA A 35 -9.53 30.85 -2.09
CA ALA A 35 -8.14 31.21 -1.92
C ALA A 35 -7.60 30.89 -0.51
N LYS A 36 -8.37 31.15 0.55
CA LYS A 36 -8.00 30.79 1.94
C LYS A 36 -7.95 29.27 2.10
N SER A 37 -8.95 28.55 1.60
CA SER A 37 -9.01 27.09 1.62
C SER A 37 -7.79 26.46 0.91
N ARG A 38 -7.39 26.99 -0.26
CA ARG A 38 -6.21 26.53 -1.00
C ARG A 38 -4.91 26.81 -0.24
N ARG A 39 -4.79 27.94 0.43
CA ARG A 39 -3.61 28.29 1.23
C ARG A 39 -3.45 27.34 2.43
N VAL A 40 -4.54 27.02 3.12
CA VAL A 40 -4.54 26.02 4.20
C VAL A 40 -4.13 24.66 3.69
N LEU A 41 -4.66 24.24 2.54
CA LEU A 41 -4.29 22.97 1.90
C LEU A 41 -2.79 22.92 1.58
N MET A 42 -2.20 23.97 1.02
CA MET A 42 -0.76 24.02 0.73
C MET A 42 0.10 23.88 1.99
N LYS A 43 -0.32 24.47 3.12
CA LYS A 43 0.37 24.29 4.41
C LYS A 43 0.29 22.85 4.92
N ILE A 44 -0.90 22.22 4.80
CA ILE A 44 -1.10 20.81 5.15
C ILE A 44 -0.20 19.94 4.27
N ASP A 45 -0.23 20.13 2.95
CA ASP A 45 0.60 19.40 2.00
C ASP A 45 2.11 19.56 2.29
N ALA A 46 2.55 20.75 2.70
CA ALA A 46 3.96 21.01 3.00
C ALA A 46 4.48 20.27 4.25
N VAL A 47 3.62 19.95 5.22
CA VAL A 47 4.02 19.28 6.47
C VAL A 47 3.64 17.79 6.46
N VAL A 48 2.38 17.46 6.15
CA VAL A 48 1.87 16.09 6.27
C VAL A 48 2.38 15.20 5.14
N MET A 49 2.37 15.69 3.89
CA MET A 49 2.76 14.87 2.74
C MET A 49 4.21 14.38 2.78
N PRO A 50 5.24 15.22 3.07
CA PRO A 50 6.60 14.73 3.16
C PRO A 50 6.78 13.63 4.21
N LEU A 51 6.13 13.74 5.37
CA LEU A 51 6.21 12.74 6.44
C LEU A 51 5.61 11.41 6.00
N ILE A 52 4.47 11.43 5.32
CA ILE A 52 3.82 10.23 4.78
C ILE A 52 4.69 9.60 3.67
N VAL A 53 5.16 10.41 2.71
CA VAL A 53 5.98 9.95 1.57
C VAL A 53 7.27 9.30 2.06
N ILE A 54 7.99 9.95 2.98
CA ILE A 54 9.24 9.41 3.52
C ILE A 54 8.97 8.11 4.30
N SER A 55 7.95 8.06 5.15
CA SER A 55 7.60 6.86 5.90
C SER A 55 7.28 5.67 4.99
N MET A 56 6.51 5.89 3.92
CA MET A 56 6.19 4.84 2.96
C MET A 56 7.40 4.44 2.10
N THR A 57 8.24 5.41 1.75
CA THR A 57 9.50 5.14 1.02
C THR A 57 10.42 4.24 1.84
N LEU A 58 10.55 4.48 3.15
CA LEU A 58 11.36 3.65 4.05
C LEU A 58 10.82 2.21 4.14
N ALA A 59 9.49 2.02 4.16
CA ALA A 59 8.88 0.70 4.15
C ALA A 59 9.24 -0.11 2.89
N PHE A 60 9.21 0.52 1.72
CA PHE A 60 9.63 -0.14 0.48
C PHE A 60 11.14 -0.37 0.40
N LEU A 61 11.97 0.55 0.95
CA LEU A 61 13.42 0.38 1.03
C LEU A 61 13.79 -0.84 1.85
N ASP A 62 13.15 -1.02 3.01
CA ASP A 62 13.40 -2.15 3.89
C ASP A 62 13.02 -3.49 3.23
N LYS A 63 11.85 -3.56 2.60
CA LYS A 63 11.44 -4.78 1.90
C LYS A 63 12.47 -5.26 0.89
N ASN A 64 13.07 -4.34 0.14
CA ASN A 64 14.13 -4.65 -0.82
C ASN A 64 15.50 -4.87 -0.14
N GLY A 65 15.69 -4.36 1.07
CA GLY A 65 16.95 -4.40 1.82
C GLY A 65 17.48 -5.82 2.04
N LEU A 66 16.59 -6.80 2.26
CA LEU A 66 16.98 -8.21 2.40
C LEU A 66 17.66 -8.75 1.15
N ALA A 67 17.11 -8.45 -0.03
CA ALA A 67 17.66 -8.92 -1.30
C ALA A 67 19.03 -8.26 -1.60
N TYR A 68 19.17 -6.98 -1.34
CA TYR A 68 20.46 -6.30 -1.47
C TYR A 68 21.49 -6.82 -0.46
N ALA A 69 21.11 -7.04 0.79
CA ALA A 69 21.97 -7.65 1.80
C ALA A 69 22.44 -9.05 1.39
N ALA A 70 21.56 -9.84 0.76
CA ALA A 70 21.91 -11.17 0.26
C ALA A 70 22.95 -11.12 -0.86
N VAL A 71 22.91 -10.11 -1.75
CA VAL A 71 23.93 -9.87 -2.78
C VAL A 71 25.28 -9.54 -2.14
N TYR A 72 25.30 -8.82 -1.02
CA TYR A 72 26.52 -8.45 -0.29
C TYR A 72 26.99 -9.49 0.74
N GLY A 73 26.51 -10.73 0.69
CA GLY A 73 27.06 -11.84 1.46
C GLY A 73 26.29 -12.21 2.74
N LEU A 74 25.11 -11.67 3.00
CA LEU A 74 24.30 -12.04 4.15
C LEU A 74 24.16 -13.56 4.30
N LYS A 75 23.90 -14.29 3.21
CA LYS A 75 23.68 -15.75 3.23
C LYS A 75 24.89 -16.52 3.71
N THR A 76 26.09 -16.12 3.27
CA THR A 76 27.35 -16.75 3.64
C THR A 76 27.77 -16.42 5.07
N ASP A 77 27.68 -15.16 5.46
CA ASP A 77 28.14 -14.68 6.78
C ASP A 77 27.26 -15.18 7.93
N THR A 78 25.98 -15.45 7.65
CA THR A 78 25.03 -15.99 8.65
C THR A 78 24.76 -17.48 8.48
N ASN A 79 25.55 -18.16 7.63
CA ASN A 79 25.48 -19.60 7.37
C ASN A 79 24.06 -20.11 7.03
N LEU A 80 23.33 -19.38 6.18
CA LEU A 80 22.00 -19.79 5.76
C LEU A 80 22.06 -20.99 4.82
N VAL A 81 21.37 -22.08 5.20
CA VAL A 81 21.35 -23.34 4.43
C VAL A 81 19.95 -23.63 3.87
N GLY A 82 19.88 -24.35 2.77
CA GLY A 82 18.62 -24.78 2.15
C GLY A 82 17.69 -23.60 1.87
N GLN A 83 16.44 -23.69 2.36
CA GLN A 83 15.38 -22.69 2.14
C GLN A 83 15.31 -21.58 3.22
N GLN A 84 16.30 -21.49 4.10
CA GLN A 84 16.27 -20.53 5.20
C GLN A 84 16.15 -19.08 4.71
N TYR A 85 16.82 -18.73 3.60
CA TYR A 85 16.67 -17.40 3.02
C TYR A 85 15.23 -17.11 2.54
N SER A 86 14.59 -18.07 1.89
CA SER A 86 13.18 -17.96 1.44
C SER A 86 12.24 -17.81 2.64
N TRP A 87 12.52 -18.52 3.73
CA TRP A 87 11.79 -18.36 4.98
C TRP A 87 11.96 -16.98 5.60
N LEU A 88 13.11 -16.34 5.53
CA LEU A 88 13.28 -14.95 6.01
C LEU A 88 12.37 -13.96 5.26
N GLY A 89 12.11 -14.18 3.98
CA GLY A 89 11.13 -13.42 3.21
C GLY A 89 9.70 -13.66 3.69
N SER A 90 9.34 -14.93 3.96
CA SER A 90 7.99 -15.34 4.38
C SER A 90 7.66 -14.96 5.82
N ILE A 91 8.61 -15.13 6.76
CA ILE A 91 8.40 -14.90 8.20
C ILE A 91 7.97 -13.46 8.50
N PHE A 92 8.46 -12.50 7.76
CA PHE A 92 8.00 -11.11 7.83
C PHE A 92 6.48 -11.00 7.68
N TYR A 93 5.89 -11.68 6.71
CA TYR A 93 4.45 -11.64 6.46
C TYR A 93 3.63 -12.40 7.49
N PHE A 94 4.19 -13.38 8.21
CA PHE A 94 3.53 -13.96 9.38
C PHE A 94 3.39 -12.93 10.50
N GLY A 95 4.44 -12.14 10.78
CA GLY A 95 4.37 -11.05 11.74
C GLY A 95 3.36 -9.97 11.31
N TYR A 96 3.38 -9.61 10.02
CA TYR A 96 2.44 -8.66 9.42
C TYR A 96 1.00 -9.12 9.62
N LEU A 97 0.68 -10.36 9.24
CA LEU A 97 -0.67 -10.93 9.36
C LEU A 97 -1.13 -11.06 10.81
N ALA A 98 -0.24 -11.46 11.71
CA ALA A 98 -0.56 -11.58 13.15
C ALA A 98 -0.96 -10.24 13.76
N MET A 99 -0.40 -9.13 13.27
CA MET A 99 -0.67 -7.80 13.80
C MET A 99 -1.78 -7.07 13.05
N GLU A 100 -2.23 -7.52 11.89
CA GLU A 100 -3.27 -6.87 11.08
C GLU A 100 -4.55 -6.60 11.88
N PHE A 101 -5.08 -7.61 12.58
CA PHE A 101 -6.30 -7.48 13.39
C PHE A 101 -6.08 -6.66 14.68
N PRO A 102 -5.03 -6.88 15.50
CA PRO A 102 -4.73 -6.04 16.64
C PRO A 102 -4.58 -4.56 16.30
N ASN A 103 -3.99 -4.24 15.14
CA ASN A 103 -3.82 -2.87 14.67
C ASN A 103 -5.14 -2.14 14.52
N LEU A 104 -6.20 -2.78 14.04
CA LEU A 104 -7.52 -2.14 13.89
C LEU A 104 -8.02 -1.60 15.23
N TRP A 105 -7.74 -2.30 16.33
CA TRP A 105 -8.09 -1.85 17.68
C TRP A 105 -7.12 -0.79 18.20
N LEU A 106 -5.80 -0.97 18.04
CA LEU A 106 -4.78 -0.04 18.53
C LEU A 106 -4.88 1.34 17.88
N ILE A 107 -5.15 1.41 16.58
CA ILE A 107 -5.33 2.66 15.83
C ILE A 107 -6.49 3.52 16.39
N THR A 108 -7.52 2.87 16.97
CA THR A 108 -8.64 3.60 17.59
C THR A 108 -8.34 4.10 18.99
N LYS A 109 -7.36 3.50 19.68
CA LYS A 109 -7.02 3.83 21.07
C LYS A 109 -5.91 4.85 21.21
N PHE A 110 -4.96 4.85 20.29
CA PHE A 110 -3.79 5.72 20.37
C PHE A 110 -3.86 6.89 19.38
N PRO A 111 -3.24 8.05 19.73
CA PRO A 111 -3.08 9.15 18.80
C PRO A 111 -2.32 8.71 17.55
N THR A 112 -2.90 8.91 16.37
CA THR A 112 -2.45 8.31 15.11
C THR A 112 -1.00 8.66 14.78
N GLY A 113 -0.61 9.95 14.91
CA GLY A 113 0.75 10.42 14.60
C GLY A 113 1.79 9.81 15.53
N LYS A 114 1.50 9.75 16.83
CA LYS A 114 2.41 9.15 17.82
C LYS A 114 2.52 7.64 17.63
N TYR A 115 1.42 6.96 17.32
CA TYR A 115 1.40 5.53 17.07
C TYR A 115 2.25 5.15 15.86
N ILE A 116 2.09 5.86 14.73
CA ILE A 116 2.94 5.68 13.54
C ILE A 116 4.42 5.89 13.89
N GLY A 117 4.74 6.97 14.58
CA GLY A 117 6.13 7.29 14.92
C GLY A 117 6.77 6.26 15.85
N CYS A 118 6.03 5.76 16.86
CA CYS A 118 6.51 4.68 17.74
C CYS A 118 6.74 3.37 16.95
N CYS A 119 5.83 3.01 16.03
CA CYS A 119 6.00 1.85 15.17
C CYS A 119 7.24 2.00 14.27
N LEU A 120 7.47 3.20 13.67
CA LEU A 120 8.66 3.48 12.87
C LEU A 120 9.95 3.35 13.69
N VAL A 121 9.99 3.87 14.93
CA VAL A 121 11.16 3.75 15.80
C VAL A 121 11.43 2.28 16.16
N ALA A 122 10.41 1.52 16.56
CA ALA A 122 10.54 0.11 16.87
C ALA A 122 10.98 -0.72 15.66
N TRP A 123 10.40 -0.44 14.50
CA TRP A 123 10.77 -1.07 13.24
C TRP A 123 12.21 -0.74 12.84
N GLY A 124 12.63 0.54 12.91
CA GLY A 124 14.01 0.95 12.65
C GLY A 124 15.02 0.31 13.61
N ALA A 125 14.65 0.14 14.89
CA ALA A 125 15.46 -0.60 15.84
C ALA A 125 15.60 -2.08 15.45
N CYS A 126 14.53 -2.72 15.00
CA CYS A 126 14.60 -4.09 14.46
C CYS A 126 15.56 -4.19 13.25
N LEU A 127 15.54 -3.19 12.33
CA LEU A 127 16.49 -3.15 11.22
C LEU A 127 17.93 -3.09 11.70
N CYS A 128 18.25 -2.21 12.65
CA CYS A 128 19.60 -2.15 13.22
C CYS A 128 20.01 -3.48 13.88
N LEU A 129 19.06 -4.14 14.58
CA LEU A 129 19.31 -5.43 15.23
C LEU A 129 19.56 -6.57 14.23
N LEU A 130 19.04 -6.51 12.98
CA LEU A 130 19.38 -7.48 11.94
C LEU A 130 20.90 -7.52 11.69
N ALA A 131 21.58 -6.37 11.75
CA ALA A 131 23.04 -6.30 11.56
C ALA A 131 23.84 -7.01 12.67
N ALA A 132 23.23 -7.21 13.85
CA ALA A 132 23.83 -7.94 14.97
C ALA A 132 23.57 -9.46 14.92
N CYS A 133 22.70 -9.93 14.02
CA CYS A 133 22.37 -11.34 13.92
C CYS A 133 23.48 -12.14 13.20
N HIS A 134 23.75 -13.35 13.69
CA HIS A 134 24.77 -14.24 13.14
C HIS A 134 24.22 -15.59 12.66
N ASN A 135 22.92 -15.83 12.80
CA ASN A 135 22.30 -17.10 12.44
C ASN A 135 20.85 -16.92 11.99
N PHE A 136 20.28 -17.97 11.41
CA PHE A 136 18.89 -17.97 10.94
C PHE A 136 17.88 -17.63 12.03
N ALA A 137 18.02 -18.18 13.24
CA ALA A 137 17.03 -17.99 14.31
C ALA A 137 16.93 -16.51 14.72
N GLY A 138 18.05 -15.83 14.91
CA GLY A 138 18.08 -14.39 15.21
C GLY A 138 17.45 -13.56 14.10
N LEU A 139 17.85 -13.82 12.85
CA LEU A 139 17.27 -13.14 11.69
C LEU A 139 15.76 -13.36 11.58
N ALA A 140 15.27 -14.59 11.82
CA ALA A 140 13.87 -14.95 11.73
C ALA A 140 13.02 -14.24 12.79
N VAL A 141 13.47 -14.20 14.05
CA VAL A 141 12.77 -13.50 15.13
C VAL A 141 12.66 -12.00 14.84
N ILE A 142 13.77 -11.38 14.45
CA ILE A 142 13.77 -9.94 14.14
C ILE A 142 12.93 -9.64 12.91
N ARG A 143 12.95 -10.50 11.88
CA ARG A 143 12.08 -10.37 10.70
C ARG A 143 10.60 -10.49 11.03
N PHE A 144 10.22 -11.37 11.94
CA PHE A 144 8.85 -11.46 12.44
C PHE A 144 8.42 -10.17 13.14
N LEU A 145 9.24 -9.67 14.10
CA LEU A 145 8.96 -8.42 14.82
C LEU A 145 8.90 -7.22 13.87
N LEU A 146 9.73 -7.20 12.85
CA LEU A 146 9.72 -6.17 11.82
C LEU A 146 8.38 -6.15 11.08
N GLY A 147 7.84 -7.32 10.72
CA GLY A 147 6.50 -7.45 10.15
C GLY A 147 5.40 -6.96 11.08
N VAL A 148 5.50 -7.25 12.39
CA VAL A 148 4.57 -6.78 13.43
C VAL A 148 4.50 -5.25 13.46
N PHE A 149 5.64 -4.56 13.49
CA PHE A 149 5.66 -3.10 13.59
C PHE A 149 5.31 -2.41 12.27
N GLU A 150 5.66 -2.99 11.12
CA GLU A 150 5.34 -2.42 9.81
C GLU A 150 3.86 -2.54 9.44
N ALA A 151 3.15 -3.56 9.95
CA ALA A 151 1.72 -3.78 9.67
C ALA A 151 0.83 -2.56 10.00
N ALA A 152 1.23 -1.74 10.98
CA ALA A 152 0.50 -0.53 11.34
C ALA A 152 0.56 0.59 10.29
N LEU A 153 1.61 0.61 9.46
CA LEU A 153 1.94 1.78 8.66
C LEU A 153 0.84 2.11 7.64
N LEU A 154 0.49 1.16 6.76
CA LEU A 154 -0.46 1.41 5.69
C LEU A 154 -1.86 1.82 6.19
N PRO A 155 -2.50 1.11 7.14
CA PRO A 155 -3.79 1.53 7.70
C PRO A 155 -3.74 2.91 8.34
N CYS A 156 -2.67 3.22 9.07
CA CYS A 156 -2.50 4.52 9.71
C CYS A 156 -2.33 5.66 8.68
N LEU A 157 -1.55 5.45 7.62
CA LEU A 157 -1.37 6.46 6.58
C LEU A 157 -2.67 6.74 5.81
N LEU A 158 -3.48 5.70 5.55
CA LEU A 158 -4.82 5.87 4.97
C LEU A 158 -5.74 6.66 5.93
N LEU A 159 -5.66 6.39 7.23
CA LEU A 159 -6.42 7.14 8.23
C LEU A 159 -5.96 8.60 8.31
N VAL A 160 -4.65 8.88 8.28
CA VAL A 160 -4.12 10.25 8.19
C VAL A 160 -4.63 10.93 6.93
N ASN A 161 -4.57 10.26 5.78
CA ASN A 161 -5.06 10.79 4.52
C ASN A 161 -6.57 11.16 4.60
N SER A 162 -7.40 10.35 5.25
CA SER A 162 -8.83 10.62 5.43
C SER A 162 -9.12 11.75 6.42
N LYS A 163 -8.30 11.92 7.47
CA LYS A 163 -8.46 12.98 8.48
C LYS A 163 -8.00 14.35 8.01
N TRP A 164 -7.11 14.45 7.01
CA TRP A 164 -6.49 15.70 6.58
C TRP A 164 -6.99 16.22 5.25
N TYR A 165 -7.55 15.34 4.38
CA TYR A 165 -7.89 15.68 3.01
C TYR A 165 -9.37 15.41 2.68
N ARG A 166 -9.94 16.23 1.78
CA ARG A 166 -11.28 16.01 1.23
C ARG A 166 -11.32 14.72 0.43
N ARG A 167 -12.48 14.06 0.35
CA ARG A 167 -12.68 12.78 -0.34
C ARG A 167 -12.20 12.79 -1.80
N ASN A 168 -12.40 13.90 -2.51
CA ASN A 168 -11.93 14.09 -3.88
C ASN A 168 -10.41 14.35 -4.00
N GLU A 169 -9.76 14.76 -2.91
CA GLU A 169 -8.32 15.05 -2.87
C GLU A 169 -7.48 13.82 -2.48
N GLN A 170 -8.09 12.86 -1.77
CA GLN A 170 -7.42 11.68 -1.23
C GLN A 170 -6.78 10.79 -2.31
N PRO A 171 -7.46 10.47 -3.47
CA PRO A 171 -6.88 9.57 -4.46
C PRO A 171 -5.57 10.07 -5.06
N LEU A 172 -5.49 11.36 -5.37
CA LEU A 172 -4.28 11.97 -5.92
C LEU A 172 -3.10 11.88 -4.95
N ARG A 173 -3.35 12.15 -3.66
CA ARG A 173 -2.33 12.08 -2.63
C ARG A 173 -1.92 10.65 -2.31
N THR A 174 -2.87 9.72 -2.28
CA THR A 174 -2.57 8.29 -2.15
C THR A 174 -1.68 7.82 -3.30
N ALA A 175 -1.98 8.19 -4.54
CA ALA A 175 -1.14 7.86 -5.69
C ALA A 175 0.28 8.45 -5.58
N PHE A 176 0.41 9.61 -4.96
CA PHE A 176 1.71 10.26 -4.79
C PHE A 176 2.59 9.58 -3.73
N TRP A 177 2.05 9.23 -2.55
CA TRP A 177 2.84 8.60 -1.50
C TRP A 177 2.94 7.07 -1.62
N TYR A 178 2.01 6.42 -2.30
CA TYR A 178 2.08 4.97 -2.62
C TYR A 178 2.94 4.68 -3.85
N ASN A 179 3.81 5.60 -4.23
CA ASN A 179 4.63 5.45 -5.42
C ASN A 179 5.88 4.60 -5.15
N THR A 180 6.30 3.86 -6.16
CA THR A 180 7.46 2.95 -6.14
C THR A 180 8.81 3.68 -6.22
N PHE A 181 8.91 4.95 -5.86
CA PHE A 181 10.18 5.70 -5.79
C PHE A 181 11.26 4.96 -5.00
N ALA A 182 10.86 4.29 -3.92
CA ALA A 182 11.76 3.56 -3.05
C ALA A 182 12.56 2.47 -3.77
N GLY A 183 11.98 1.81 -4.79
CA GLY A 183 12.68 0.80 -5.57
C GLY A 183 13.85 1.39 -6.36
N VAL A 184 13.68 2.61 -6.88
CA VAL A 184 14.74 3.32 -7.60
C VAL A 184 15.83 3.79 -6.63
N PHE A 185 15.45 4.42 -5.52
CA PHE A 185 16.40 4.88 -4.51
C PHE A 185 17.13 3.74 -3.82
N GLY A 186 16.45 2.61 -3.59
CA GLY A 186 17.01 1.45 -2.89
C GLY A 186 18.22 0.86 -3.59
N GLY A 187 18.17 0.69 -4.90
CA GLY A 187 19.28 0.18 -5.69
C GLY A 187 20.46 1.16 -5.71
N ILE A 188 20.20 2.46 -5.91
CA ILE A 188 21.24 3.50 -5.91
C ILE A 188 21.89 3.62 -4.52
N LEU A 189 21.08 3.63 -3.46
CA LEU A 189 21.58 3.74 -2.09
C LEU A 189 22.39 2.49 -1.70
N SER A 190 21.92 1.29 -2.06
CA SER A 190 22.67 0.05 -1.82
C SER A 190 23.97 0.01 -2.62
N TYR A 191 24.00 0.56 -3.84
CA TYR A 191 25.22 0.74 -4.61
C TYR A 191 26.21 1.66 -3.90
N ALA A 192 25.75 2.81 -3.41
CA ALA A 192 26.59 3.75 -2.66
C ALA A 192 27.14 3.12 -1.37
N ILE A 193 26.30 2.42 -0.60
CA ILE A 193 26.68 1.68 0.60
C ILE A 193 27.72 0.61 0.29
N GLY A 194 27.63 -0.05 -0.88
CA GLY A 194 28.59 -1.05 -1.34
C GLY A 194 30.02 -0.54 -1.50
N HIS A 195 30.24 0.77 -1.52
CA HIS A 195 31.57 1.41 -1.60
C HIS A 195 32.12 1.82 -0.24
N ILE A 196 31.38 1.63 0.84
CA ILE A 196 31.86 1.94 2.19
C ILE A 196 32.96 0.94 2.55
N LYS A 197 34.15 1.46 2.85
CA LYS A 197 35.28 0.69 3.37
C LYS A 197 35.28 0.81 4.89
N GLY A 198 35.03 -0.28 5.58
CA GLY A 198 35.01 -0.34 7.04
C GLY A 198 35.16 -1.77 7.54
N ASP A 199 35.17 -1.96 8.85
CA ASP A 199 35.43 -3.24 9.51
C ASP A 199 34.22 -4.21 9.50
N LEU A 200 33.02 -3.68 9.19
CA LEU A 200 31.81 -4.49 9.14
C LEU A 200 31.56 -5.01 7.72
N ALA A 201 30.93 -6.19 7.62
CA ALA A 201 30.45 -6.71 6.35
C ALA A 201 29.45 -5.73 5.71
N THR A 202 29.53 -5.54 4.38
CA THR A 202 28.76 -4.52 3.64
C THR A 202 27.25 -4.62 3.88
N TRP A 203 26.69 -5.84 3.98
CA TRP A 203 25.27 -6.04 4.23
C TRP A 203 24.80 -5.48 5.58
N LYS A 204 25.68 -5.43 6.60
CA LYS A 204 25.39 -4.85 7.91
C LYS A 204 25.19 -3.34 7.82
N TYR A 205 25.99 -2.65 7.00
CA TYR A 205 25.81 -1.20 6.76
C TYR A 205 24.45 -0.89 6.16
N ILE A 206 23.91 -1.74 5.26
CA ILE A 206 22.58 -1.55 4.68
C ILE A 206 21.52 -1.47 5.81
N PHE A 207 21.49 -2.47 6.70
CA PHE A 207 20.52 -2.52 7.77
C PHE A 207 20.71 -1.41 8.81
N ILE A 208 21.96 -1.10 9.17
CA ILE A 208 22.25 -0.01 10.13
C ILE A 208 21.82 1.34 9.56
N ILE A 209 22.15 1.65 8.31
CA ILE A 209 21.82 2.94 7.70
C ILE A 209 20.30 3.06 7.51
N TYR A 210 19.64 2.03 6.97
CA TYR A 210 18.18 2.04 6.81
C TYR A 210 17.48 2.16 8.16
N GLY A 211 17.92 1.39 9.17
CA GLY A 211 17.37 1.43 10.52
C GLY A 211 17.57 2.77 11.21
N ALA A 212 18.76 3.35 11.15
CA ALA A 212 19.06 4.65 11.74
C ALA A 212 18.21 5.76 11.12
N VAL A 213 18.09 5.79 9.78
CA VAL A 213 17.22 6.77 9.09
C VAL A 213 15.76 6.57 9.48
N THR A 214 15.29 5.31 9.60
CA THR A 214 13.92 5.00 10.01
C THR A 214 13.64 5.46 11.45
N ILE A 215 14.58 5.26 12.38
CA ILE A 215 14.47 5.75 13.77
C ILE A 215 14.39 7.29 13.79
N LEU A 216 15.25 7.97 13.05
CA LEU A 216 15.25 9.44 12.96
C LEU A 216 13.92 9.95 12.41
N VAL A 217 13.41 9.36 11.33
CA VAL A 217 12.12 9.73 10.73
C VAL A 217 10.98 9.40 11.69
N GLY A 218 11.01 8.27 12.39
CA GLY A 218 10.04 7.90 13.41
C GLY A 218 9.99 8.93 14.54
N GLY A 219 11.15 9.36 15.03
CA GLY A 219 11.26 10.47 15.99
C GLY A 219 10.66 11.76 15.45
N LEU A 220 11.00 12.12 14.21
CA LEU A 220 10.44 13.29 13.56
C LEU A 220 8.91 13.20 13.45
N VAL A 221 8.37 12.06 13.08
CA VAL A 221 6.91 11.82 12.95
C VAL A 221 6.20 11.97 14.31
N ILE A 222 6.78 11.47 15.42
CA ILE A 222 6.21 11.63 16.77
C ILE A 222 5.96 13.09 17.12
N PHE A 223 6.90 13.99 16.76
CA PHE A 223 6.82 15.39 17.13
C PHE A 223 6.17 16.27 16.06
N ALA A 224 6.38 15.97 14.78
CA ALA A 224 5.96 16.81 13.68
C ALA A 224 4.59 16.48 13.09
N LEU A 225 4.12 15.23 13.19
CA LEU A 225 2.81 14.81 12.62
C LEU A 225 1.71 14.98 13.67
N PRO A 226 0.83 16.02 13.57
CA PRO A 226 -0.28 16.18 14.49
C PRO A 226 -1.35 15.12 14.22
N ASP A 227 -2.08 14.72 15.26
CA ASP A 227 -3.09 13.66 15.20
C ASP A 227 -4.37 14.07 14.45
N SER A 228 -4.63 15.38 14.38
CA SER A 228 -5.79 15.97 13.70
C SER A 228 -5.53 17.43 13.30
N PRO A 229 -6.32 18.00 12.39
CA PRO A 229 -6.26 19.42 12.07
C PRO A 229 -6.42 20.35 13.28
N ALA A 230 -7.20 19.95 14.30
CA ALA A 230 -7.41 20.71 15.52
C ALA A 230 -6.13 20.87 16.35
N THR A 231 -5.28 19.85 16.37
CA THR A 231 -4.02 19.83 17.15
C THR A 231 -2.81 20.31 16.35
N ALA A 232 -3.01 20.76 15.10
CA ALA A 232 -1.94 21.16 14.21
C ALA A 232 -1.18 22.41 14.74
N TRP A 233 0.12 22.25 15.01
CA TRP A 233 0.97 23.33 15.49
C TRP A 233 1.33 24.38 14.43
N PHE A 234 1.25 24.00 13.14
CA PHE A 234 1.60 24.85 11.99
C PHE A 234 0.41 25.66 11.43
N LEU A 235 -0.81 25.47 11.96
CA LEU A 235 -2.01 26.18 11.57
C LEU A 235 -2.43 27.20 12.64
N SER A 236 -2.83 28.40 12.22
CA SER A 236 -3.46 29.39 13.11
C SER A 236 -4.86 28.93 13.55
N ALA A 237 -5.44 29.55 14.57
CA ALA A 237 -6.78 29.18 15.06
C ALA A 237 -7.85 29.26 13.96
N GLU A 238 -7.81 30.31 13.10
CA GLU A 238 -8.70 30.44 11.94
C GLU A 238 -8.46 29.33 10.90
N GLU A 239 -7.18 29.02 10.62
CA GLU A 239 -6.81 27.97 9.65
C GLU A 239 -7.21 26.57 10.12
N LYS A 240 -7.14 26.30 11.44
CA LYS A 240 -7.66 25.04 12.03
C LYS A 240 -9.15 24.89 11.82
N LYS A 241 -9.95 25.96 12.02
CA LYS A 241 -11.38 25.96 11.72
C LYS A 241 -11.65 25.63 10.24
N ILE A 242 -10.93 26.29 9.33
CA ILE A 242 -11.04 26.02 7.89
C ILE A 242 -10.67 24.56 7.57
N ALA A 243 -9.60 24.04 8.14
CA ALA A 243 -9.16 22.65 7.92
C ALA A 243 -10.19 21.65 8.43
N LEU A 244 -10.80 21.87 9.60
CA LEU A 244 -11.88 21.04 10.14
C LEU A 244 -13.14 21.07 9.26
N LEU A 245 -13.55 22.26 8.81
CA LEU A 245 -14.69 22.41 7.89
C LEU A 245 -14.47 21.65 6.58
N ARG A 246 -13.27 21.72 6.01
CA ARG A 246 -12.92 20.97 4.79
C ARG A 246 -13.13 19.45 4.94
N VAL A 247 -12.76 18.90 6.11
CA VAL A 247 -12.86 17.45 6.38
C VAL A 247 -14.26 17.06 6.84
N ALA A 248 -15.00 17.96 7.50
CA ALA A 248 -16.40 17.74 7.88
C ALA A 248 -17.30 17.45 6.66
N GLU A 249 -17.00 18.04 5.50
CA GLU A 249 -17.68 17.72 4.23
C GLU A 249 -17.56 16.22 3.82
N ASN A 250 -16.55 15.52 4.33
CA ASN A 250 -16.36 14.08 4.04
C ASN A 250 -17.39 13.19 4.71
N GLN A 251 -18.13 13.68 5.71
CA GLN A 251 -19.05 12.92 6.57
C GLN A 251 -18.42 11.67 7.23
N THR A 252 -17.08 11.59 7.26
CA THR A 252 -16.32 10.40 7.70
C THR A 252 -16.07 10.34 9.21
N GLY A 253 -16.55 11.29 10.00
CA GLY A 253 -16.23 11.37 11.44
C GLY A 253 -17.41 11.46 12.39
N LEU A 254 -18.64 11.67 11.89
CA LEU A 254 -19.85 11.81 12.68
C LEU A 254 -20.85 10.65 12.46
N GLY A 255 -20.48 9.71 11.61
CA GLY A 255 -21.31 8.54 11.33
C GLY A 255 -21.22 7.54 12.47
N SER A 256 -22.34 7.32 13.12
CA SER A 256 -22.63 6.21 14.00
C SER A 256 -21.78 4.97 13.70
N HIS A 257 -21.30 4.29 14.76
CA HIS A 257 -20.92 2.88 14.66
C HIS A 257 -22.11 2.14 14.02
N LYS A 258 -22.09 2.00 12.69
CA LYS A 258 -23.05 1.11 12.05
C LYS A 258 -22.64 -0.28 12.45
N ASP A 259 -23.54 -1.01 13.06
CA ASP A 259 -23.34 -2.39 13.46
C ASP A 259 -22.91 -3.22 12.25
N MET A 260 -21.99 -4.17 12.48
CA MET A 260 -21.49 -5.04 11.45
C MET A 260 -22.63 -5.92 10.91
N LYS A 261 -23.00 -5.75 9.64
CA LYS A 261 -24.09 -6.49 8.99
C LYS A 261 -23.58 -7.80 8.40
N LEU A 262 -23.92 -8.93 9.04
CA LEU A 262 -23.54 -10.27 8.54
C LEU A 262 -24.08 -10.53 7.13
N SER A 263 -25.25 -9.97 6.78
CA SER A 263 -25.81 -10.08 5.44
C SER A 263 -24.88 -9.54 4.35
N GLN A 264 -24.19 -8.43 4.61
CA GLN A 264 -23.23 -7.84 3.67
C GLN A 264 -21.95 -8.69 3.52
N ILE A 265 -21.55 -9.42 4.56
CA ILE A 265 -20.46 -10.40 4.47
C ILE A 265 -20.88 -11.59 3.59
N LEU A 266 -22.07 -12.12 3.82
CA LEU A 266 -22.62 -13.22 3.00
C LEU A 266 -22.80 -12.78 1.55
N ASP A 267 -23.22 -11.54 1.30
CA ASP A 267 -23.31 -10.98 -0.05
C ASP A 267 -21.92 -10.91 -0.73
N ALA A 268 -20.86 -10.55 -0.02
CA ALA A 268 -19.49 -10.60 -0.54
C ALA A 268 -19.07 -12.04 -0.88
N LEU A 269 -19.32 -13.01 0.02
CA LEU A 269 -18.96 -14.42 -0.17
C LEU A 269 -19.75 -15.11 -1.27
N THR A 270 -20.91 -14.60 -1.64
CA THR A 270 -21.70 -15.12 -2.78
C THR A 270 -21.40 -14.42 -4.10
N ASP A 271 -20.53 -13.39 -4.09
CA ASP A 271 -20.16 -12.65 -5.29
C ASP A 271 -18.96 -13.32 -6.01
N PRO A 272 -19.10 -13.79 -7.25
CA PRO A 272 -18.00 -14.41 -7.98
C PRO A 272 -16.81 -13.46 -8.18
N ARG A 273 -17.05 -12.14 -8.24
CA ARG A 273 -15.98 -11.13 -8.37
C ARG A 273 -15.04 -11.09 -7.14
N TYR A 274 -15.57 -11.43 -5.95
CA TYR A 274 -14.75 -11.59 -4.75
C TYR A 274 -13.67 -12.66 -4.96
N TYR A 275 -14.05 -13.85 -5.43
CA TYR A 275 -13.10 -14.95 -5.64
C TYR A 275 -12.10 -14.66 -6.77
N ILE A 276 -12.55 -14.01 -7.85
CA ILE A 276 -11.66 -13.57 -8.93
C ILE A 276 -10.61 -12.61 -8.38
N LEU A 277 -11.02 -11.63 -7.56
CA LEU A 277 -10.12 -10.65 -6.95
C LEU A 277 -9.16 -11.31 -5.95
N MET A 278 -9.62 -12.26 -5.12
CA MET A 278 -8.76 -12.97 -4.16
C MET A 278 -7.73 -13.86 -4.89
N THR A 279 -8.14 -14.56 -5.95
CA THR A 279 -7.23 -15.36 -6.78
C THR A 279 -6.16 -14.47 -7.44
N PHE A 280 -6.58 -13.35 -8.01
CA PHE A 280 -5.65 -12.34 -8.52
C PHE A 280 -4.68 -11.86 -7.44
N THR A 281 -5.17 -11.54 -6.25
CA THR A 281 -4.37 -11.03 -5.13
C THR A 281 -3.27 -12.02 -4.72
N ILE A 282 -3.57 -13.32 -4.64
CA ILE A 282 -2.56 -14.34 -4.37
C ILE A 282 -1.50 -14.37 -5.47
N ALA A 283 -1.91 -14.42 -6.75
CA ALA A 283 -0.99 -14.49 -7.88
C ALA A 283 -0.09 -13.26 -7.97
N GLN A 284 -0.66 -12.07 -7.78
CA GLN A 284 0.05 -10.81 -7.74
C GLN A 284 1.07 -10.77 -6.60
N SER A 285 0.66 -11.19 -5.40
CA SER A 285 1.51 -11.16 -4.21
C SER A 285 2.61 -12.19 -4.26
N PHE A 286 2.37 -13.35 -4.85
CA PHE A 286 3.38 -14.34 -5.16
C PHE A 286 4.49 -13.74 -6.04
N THR A 287 4.07 -13.09 -7.14
CA THR A 287 4.99 -12.43 -8.07
C THR A 287 5.76 -11.29 -7.39
N ASN A 288 5.06 -10.49 -6.56
CA ASN A 288 5.67 -9.42 -5.78
C ASN A 288 6.78 -9.96 -4.85
N ALA A 289 6.53 -11.06 -4.15
CA ALA A 289 7.53 -11.67 -3.27
C ALA A 289 8.73 -12.20 -4.04
N GLY A 290 8.51 -12.80 -5.21
CA GLY A 290 9.58 -13.24 -6.11
C GLY A 290 10.48 -12.09 -6.55
N ILE A 291 9.87 -11.02 -7.06
CA ILE A 291 10.60 -9.84 -7.52
C ILE A 291 11.34 -9.16 -6.35
N THR A 292 10.66 -8.90 -5.24
CA THR A 292 11.23 -8.16 -4.11
C THR A 292 12.41 -8.87 -3.46
N ASN A 293 12.33 -10.21 -3.29
CA ASN A 293 13.35 -10.95 -2.56
C ASN A 293 14.44 -11.57 -3.48
N PHE A 294 14.14 -11.81 -4.75
CA PHE A 294 15.04 -12.58 -5.61
C PHE A 294 15.57 -11.86 -6.85
N ASN A 295 14.94 -10.74 -7.27
CA ASN A 295 15.39 -10.01 -8.46
C ASN A 295 16.89 -9.61 -8.42
N PRO A 296 17.43 -9.00 -7.34
CA PRO A 296 18.85 -8.72 -7.26
C PRO A 296 19.72 -10.00 -7.28
N LEU A 297 19.25 -11.12 -6.73
CA LEU A 297 19.97 -12.40 -6.74
C LEU A 297 20.00 -13.02 -8.14
N ILE A 298 18.91 -12.92 -8.89
CA ILE A 298 18.85 -13.37 -10.30
C ILE A 298 19.85 -12.56 -11.14
N ILE A 299 19.87 -11.23 -11.00
CA ILE A 299 20.83 -10.37 -11.70
C ILE A 299 22.26 -10.66 -11.27
N SER A 300 22.50 -10.97 -9.99
CA SER A 300 23.83 -11.40 -9.49
C SER A 300 24.31 -12.65 -10.21
N GLY A 301 23.41 -13.59 -10.52
CA GLY A 301 23.71 -14.79 -11.30
C GLY A 301 24.20 -14.52 -12.72
N TYR A 302 24.00 -13.33 -13.25
CA TYR A 302 24.50 -12.92 -14.58
C TYR A 302 25.98 -12.53 -14.58
N GLY A 303 26.70 -12.69 -13.45
CA GLY A 303 28.15 -12.47 -13.34
C GLY A 303 28.56 -11.00 -13.24
N PHE A 304 27.69 -10.12 -12.77
CA PHE A 304 28.04 -8.73 -12.44
C PHE A 304 28.68 -8.65 -11.05
N SER A 305 29.49 -7.61 -10.80
CA SER A 305 29.96 -7.32 -9.44
C SER A 305 28.79 -6.97 -8.51
N GLN A 306 28.94 -7.20 -7.22
CA GLN A 306 27.89 -6.97 -6.21
C GLN A 306 27.32 -5.54 -6.31
N ALA A 307 28.17 -4.52 -6.34
CA ALA A 307 27.74 -3.13 -6.48
C ALA A 307 27.02 -2.88 -7.81
N LYS A 308 27.53 -3.39 -8.94
CA LYS A 308 26.86 -3.23 -10.24
C LYS A 308 25.52 -3.95 -10.28
N THR A 309 25.37 -5.08 -9.61
CA THR A 309 24.13 -5.84 -9.49
C THR A 309 23.02 -5.01 -8.83
N THR A 310 23.32 -4.34 -7.72
CA THR A 310 22.32 -3.49 -7.02
C THR A 310 21.91 -2.31 -7.87
N LEU A 311 22.83 -1.70 -8.63
CA LEU A 311 22.50 -0.62 -9.55
C LEU A 311 21.64 -1.12 -10.73
N LEU A 312 21.95 -2.31 -11.29
CA LEU A 312 21.19 -2.91 -12.40
C LEU A 312 19.81 -3.44 -11.98
N ALA A 313 19.53 -3.58 -10.68
CA ALA A 313 18.18 -3.87 -10.21
C ALA A 313 17.26 -2.62 -10.23
N THR A 314 17.84 -1.41 -10.24
CA THR A 314 17.10 -0.14 -10.22
C THR A 314 16.17 0.10 -11.42
N PRO A 315 16.58 -0.16 -12.68
CA PRO A 315 15.73 0.11 -13.85
C PRO A 315 14.41 -0.65 -13.84
N GLN A 316 14.35 -1.84 -13.28
CA GLN A 316 13.09 -2.58 -13.14
C GLN A 316 12.06 -1.82 -12.30
N ALA A 317 12.50 -1.21 -11.19
CA ALA A 317 11.63 -0.37 -10.37
C ALA A 317 11.24 0.93 -11.09
N ALA A 318 12.14 1.53 -11.88
CA ALA A 318 11.83 2.69 -12.70
C ALA A 318 10.78 2.36 -13.78
N VAL A 319 10.91 1.21 -14.45
CA VAL A 319 9.90 0.71 -15.40
C VAL A 319 8.55 0.52 -14.72
N ALA A 320 8.52 -0.09 -13.52
CA ALA A 320 7.29 -0.27 -12.75
C ALA A 320 6.63 1.08 -12.42
N MET A 321 7.40 2.07 -11.99
CA MET A 321 6.92 3.42 -11.68
C MET A 321 6.34 4.13 -12.90
N VAL A 322 7.07 4.14 -14.01
CA VAL A 322 6.62 4.80 -15.26
C VAL A 322 5.40 4.09 -15.83
N ALA A 323 5.41 2.75 -15.89
CA ALA A 323 4.27 1.98 -16.35
C ALA A 323 3.03 2.25 -15.50
N GLN A 324 3.16 2.23 -14.18
CA GLN A 324 2.05 2.55 -13.27
C GLN A 324 1.52 3.96 -13.53
N ALA A 325 2.38 4.98 -13.62
CA ALA A 325 1.98 6.35 -13.87
C ALA A 325 1.24 6.50 -15.20
N VAL A 326 1.77 5.93 -16.29
CA VAL A 326 1.16 5.99 -17.63
C VAL A 326 -0.20 5.29 -17.64
N PHE A 327 -0.27 4.04 -17.18
CA PHE A 327 -1.49 3.24 -17.26
C PHE A 327 -2.60 3.78 -16.34
N THR A 328 -2.27 4.28 -15.15
CA THR A 328 -3.26 4.92 -14.26
C THR A 328 -3.75 6.25 -14.82
N THR A 329 -2.88 7.02 -15.47
CA THR A 329 -3.27 8.24 -16.17
C THR A 329 -4.22 7.95 -17.34
N VAL A 330 -3.93 6.94 -18.16
CA VAL A 330 -4.83 6.49 -19.24
C VAL A 330 -6.18 6.03 -18.66
N ALA A 331 -6.16 5.26 -17.57
CA ALA A 331 -7.37 4.80 -16.88
C ALA A 331 -8.20 5.94 -16.26
N PHE A 332 -7.59 7.07 -15.95
CA PHE A 332 -8.28 8.27 -15.47
C PHE A 332 -9.05 8.99 -16.58
N PHE A 333 -8.43 9.14 -17.77
CA PHE A 333 -9.05 9.86 -18.88
C PHE A 333 -10.05 9.03 -19.68
N ILE A 334 -9.87 7.71 -19.75
CA ILE A 334 -10.72 6.83 -20.55
C ILE A 334 -11.57 5.96 -19.60
N PRO A 335 -12.89 6.14 -19.58
CA PRO A 335 -13.76 5.32 -18.74
C PRO A 335 -13.81 3.86 -19.22
N ASN A 336 -14.02 2.94 -18.27
CA ASN A 336 -14.23 1.50 -18.56
C ASN A 336 -13.08 0.79 -19.32
N ILE A 337 -11.83 1.24 -19.12
CA ILE A 337 -10.64 0.63 -19.74
C ILE A 337 -9.76 -0.13 -18.73
N ARG A 338 -10.07 -0.06 -17.45
CA ARG A 338 -9.19 -0.57 -16.37
C ARG A 338 -8.89 -2.05 -16.51
N CYS A 339 -9.88 -2.88 -16.82
CA CYS A 339 -9.68 -4.32 -17.02
C CYS A 339 -8.81 -4.63 -18.25
N LEU A 340 -8.98 -3.87 -19.35
CA LEU A 340 -8.15 -4.03 -20.54
C LEU A 340 -6.68 -3.69 -20.23
N LEU A 341 -6.44 -2.60 -19.54
CA LEU A 341 -5.09 -2.19 -19.11
C LEU A 341 -4.47 -3.20 -18.12
N TRP A 342 -5.27 -3.78 -17.24
CA TRP A 342 -4.83 -4.88 -16.38
C TRP A 342 -4.34 -6.07 -17.20
N VAL A 343 -5.13 -6.54 -18.17
CA VAL A 343 -4.76 -7.67 -19.03
C VAL A 343 -3.50 -7.37 -19.85
N ILE A 344 -3.43 -6.21 -20.51
CA ILE A 344 -2.28 -5.80 -21.32
C ILE A 344 -0.99 -5.77 -20.47
N SER A 345 -1.03 -5.15 -19.31
CA SER A 345 0.17 -5.05 -18.44
C SER A 345 0.60 -6.40 -17.88
N SER A 346 -0.35 -7.29 -17.58
CA SER A 346 -0.04 -8.68 -17.17
C SER A 346 0.64 -9.46 -18.30
N LEU A 347 0.18 -9.30 -19.55
CA LEU A 347 0.79 -9.94 -20.73
C LEU A 347 2.21 -9.41 -20.99
N ILE A 348 2.43 -8.11 -20.84
CA ILE A 348 3.76 -7.52 -20.99
C ILE A 348 4.71 -8.08 -19.92
N ALA A 349 4.28 -8.14 -18.66
CA ALA A 349 5.08 -8.71 -17.58
C ALA A 349 5.37 -10.19 -17.82
N MET A 350 4.39 -10.95 -18.31
CA MET A 350 4.55 -12.36 -18.67
C MET A 350 5.57 -12.54 -19.79
N ALA A 351 5.57 -11.69 -20.83
CA ALA A 351 6.58 -11.72 -21.88
C ALA A 351 8.00 -11.51 -21.32
N GLY A 352 8.16 -10.58 -20.36
CA GLY A 352 9.43 -10.39 -19.66
C GLY A 352 9.88 -11.66 -18.91
N ALA A 353 8.97 -12.32 -18.20
CA ALA A 353 9.28 -13.56 -17.49
C ALA A 353 9.60 -14.73 -18.43
N ILE A 354 8.95 -14.82 -19.60
CA ILE A 354 9.28 -15.80 -20.65
C ILE A 354 10.74 -15.58 -21.13
N VAL A 355 11.14 -14.34 -21.37
CA VAL A 355 12.52 -14.02 -21.78
C VAL A 355 13.52 -14.46 -20.70
N VAL A 356 13.25 -14.16 -19.43
CA VAL A 356 14.13 -14.56 -18.32
C VAL A 356 14.18 -16.08 -18.17
N HIS A 357 13.09 -16.80 -18.46
CA HIS A 357 13.04 -18.26 -18.34
C HIS A 357 13.74 -18.99 -19.48
N LEU A 358 13.64 -18.49 -20.71
CA LEU A 358 14.13 -19.17 -21.92
C LEU A 358 15.53 -18.74 -22.34
N VAL A 359 15.91 -17.50 -22.04
CA VAL A 359 17.19 -16.94 -22.49
C VAL A 359 18.30 -17.32 -21.50
N ASP A 360 19.34 -17.98 -22.01
CA ASP A 360 20.54 -18.27 -21.21
C ASP A 360 21.33 -16.98 -20.92
N PRO A 361 21.40 -16.57 -19.64
CA PRO A 361 22.09 -15.34 -19.28
C PRO A 361 23.60 -15.41 -19.45
N THR A 362 24.21 -16.60 -19.67
CA THR A 362 25.62 -16.73 -19.92
C THR A 362 26.00 -16.28 -21.34
N THR A 363 25.10 -16.52 -22.31
CA THR A 363 25.29 -16.18 -23.72
C THR A 363 24.63 -14.86 -24.12
N GLN A 364 23.45 -14.56 -23.55
CA GLN A 364 22.64 -13.39 -23.91
C GLN A 364 22.23 -12.55 -22.69
N ARG A 365 23.22 -12.14 -21.91
CA ARG A 365 23.07 -11.40 -20.65
C ARG A 365 22.14 -10.18 -20.74
N ASN A 366 22.29 -9.37 -21.81
CA ASN A 366 21.51 -8.15 -21.98
C ASN A 366 20.05 -8.44 -22.30
N ALA A 367 19.75 -9.51 -23.03
CA ALA A 367 18.38 -9.92 -23.34
C ALA A 367 17.67 -10.42 -22.07
N SER A 368 18.32 -11.23 -21.24
CA SER A 368 17.79 -11.68 -19.96
C SER A 368 17.55 -10.50 -19.01
N LEU A 369 18.48 -9.53 -18.96
CA LEU A 369 18.31 -8.30 -18.17
C LEU A 369 17.13 -7.44 -18.64
N ALA A 370 16.93 -7.31 -19.96
CA ALA A 370 15.76 -6.64 -20.52
C ALA A 370 14.45 -7.33 -20.10
N GLY A 371 14.42 -8.67 -20.09
CA GLY A 371 13.29 -9.43 -19.56
C GLY A 371 12.98 -9.09 -18.11
N VAL A 372 14.00 -9.00 -17.25
CA VAL A 372 13.84 -8.56 -15.84
C VAL A 372 13.22 -7.16 -15.75
N TYR A 373 13.64 -6.23 -16.61
CA TYR A 373 13.08 -4.86 -16.61
C TYR A 373 11.62 -4.83 -17.05
N ILE A 374 11.26 -5.61 -18.09
CA ILE A 374 9.89 -5.73 -18.59
C ILE A 374 8.95 -6.32 -17.55
N MET A 375 9.42 -7.24 -16.70
CA MET A 375 8.63 -7.73 -15.57
C MET A 375 8.15 -6.62 -14.63
N GLY A 376 8.76 -5.43 -14.63
CA GLY A 376 8.31 -4.27 -13.87
C GLY A 376 6.84 -3.88 -14.10
N PHE A 377 6.25 -4.24 -15.24
CA PHE A 377 4.82 -4.02 -15.51
C PHE A 377 3.88 -4.76 -14.53
N TYR A 378 4.37 -5.72 -13.75
CA TYR A 378 3.59 -6.52 -12.80
C TYR A 378 2.80 -5.70 -11.78
N ASN A 379 3.25 -4.47 -11.47
CA ASN A 379 2.63 -3.64 -10.44
C ASN A 379 1.41 -2.85 -10.95
N VAL A 380 1.27 -2.69 -12.27
CA VAL A 380 0.13 -1.98 -12.89
C VAL A 380 -1.21 -2.67 -12.58
N PRO A 381 -1.35 -4.01 -12.78
CA PRO A 381 -2.60 -4.71 -12.47
C PRO A 381 -3.04 -4.56 -11.02
N TRP A 382 -2.09 -4.49 -10.07
CA TRP A 382 -2.37 -4.30 -8.65
C TRP A 382 -3.15 -3.01 -8.38
N VAL A 383 -2.64 -1.89 -8.88
CA VAL A 383 -3.27 -0.58 -8.67
C VAL A 383 -4.63 -0.49 -9.33
N LEU A 384 -4.76 -1.05 -10.55
CA LEU A 384 -6.03 -1.08 -11.28
C LEU A 384 -7.07 -1.96 -10.58
N ALA A 385 -6.67 -3.15 -10.06
CA ALA A 385 -7.56 -4.04 -9.33
C ALA A 385 -8.05 -3.43 -8.02
N LEU A 386 -7.18 -2.75 -7.26
CA LEU A 386 -7.57 -2.02 -6.05
C LEU A 386 -8.55 -0.87 -6.38
N SER A 387 -8.31 -0.16 -7.48
CA SER A 387 -9.22 0.88 -7.97
C SER A 387 -10.59 0.30 -8.37
N LEU A 388 -10.63 -0.87 -9.01
CA LEU A 388 -11.87 -1.58 -9.32
C LEU A 388 -12.56 -2.10 -8.08
N GLN A 389 -11.83 -2.66 -7.12
CA GLN A 389 -12.36 -3.12 -5.83
C GLN A 389 -13.07 -1.98 -5.09
N THR A 390 -12.44 -0.82 -4.99
CA THR A 390 -13.03 0.34 -4.32
C THR A 390 -14.25 0.92 -5.05
N SER A 391 -14.23 0.90 -6.39
CA SER A 391 -15.32 1.41 -7.23
C SER A 391 -16.51 0.45 -7.33
N ASN A 392 -16.28 -0.84 -7.27
CA ASN A 392 -17.28 -1.89 -7.52
C ASN A 392 -17.83 -2.55 -6.25
N THR A 393 -17.42 -2.11 -5.07
CA THR A 393 -17.92 -2.62 -3.79
C THR A 393 -18.64 -1.51 -3.03
N SER A 394 -19.93 -1.70 -2.76
CA SER A 394 -20.77 -0.82 -1.94
C SER A 394 -21.25 -1.55 -0.69
N GLY A 395 -21.70 -0.78 0.33
CA GLY A 395 -22.00 -1.29 1.66
C GLY A 395 -20.76 -1.22 2.59
N THR A 396 -20.93 -0.60 3.75
CA THR A 396 -19.80 -0.31 4.67
C THR A 396 -19.13 -1.58 5.19
N THR A 397 -19.91 -2.58 5.60
CA THR A 397 -19.40 -3.87 6.09
C THR A 397 -18.81 -4.70 4.95
N LYS A 398 -19.48 -4.76 3.78
CA LYS A 398 -18.98 -5.48 2.60
C LYS A 398 -17.62 -4.93 2.14
N LYS A 399 -17.51 -3.62 2.02
CA LYS A 399 -16.27 -2.93 1.61
C LYS A 399 -15.12 -3.19 2.56
N SER A 400 -15.39 -3.11 3.87
CA SER A 400 -14.39 -3.42 4.91
C SER A 400 -13.95 -4.87 4.86
N PHE A 401 -14.88 -5.81 4.75
CA PHE A 401 -14.61 -7.24 4.67
C PHE A 401 -13.75 -7.59 3.44
N VAL A 402 -14.11 -7.07 2.26
CA VAL A 402 -13.34 -7.30 1.02
C VAL A 402 -11.93 -6.71 1.14
N SER A 403 -11.79 -5.50 1.72
CA SER A 403 -10.48 -4.87 1.89
C SER A 403 -9.57 -5.65 2.86
N ILE A 404 -10.12 -6.14 3.97
CA ILE A 404 -9.39 -7.01 4.92
C ILE A 404 -9.00 -8.33 4.23
N SER A 405 -9.91 -8.92 3.46
CA SER A 405 -9.61 -10.12 2.69
C SER A 405 -8.45 -9.91 1.72
N VAL A 406 -8.42 -8.79 1.00
CA VAL A 406 -7.29 -8.44 0.12
C VAL A 406 -5.98 -8.40 0.91
N ALA A 407 -5.94 -7.79 2.10
CA ALA A 407 -4.74 -7.75 2.93
C ALA A 407 -4.29 -9.14 3.39
N VAL A 408 -5.23 -10.00 3.80
CA VAL A 408 -4.95 -11.39 4.20
C VAL A 408 -4.39 -12.19 3.02
N PHE A 409 -5.06 -12.16 1.88
CA PHE A 409 -4.62 -12.91 0.68
C PHE A 409 -3.32 -12.35 0.09
N TYR A 410 -3.07 -11.04 0.22
CA TYR A 410 -1.77 -10.44 -0.08
C TYR A 410 -0.66 -11.03 0.80
N ALA A 411 -0.87 -11.13 2.10
CA ALA A 411 0.10 -11.75 2.99
C ALA A 411 0.33 -13.24 2.65
N VAL A 412 -0.74 -14.00 2.38
CA VAL A 412 -0.66 -15.42 1.99
C VAL A 412 0.18 -15.60 0.73
N GLY A 413 -0.04 -14.81 -0.32
CA GLY A 413 0.75 -14.88 -1.56
C GLY A 413 2.23 -14.57 -1.32
N ASN A 414 2.54 -13.56 -0.49
CA ASN A 414 3.91 -13.21 -0.14
C ASN A 414 4.60 -14.24 0.80
N ILE A 415 3.83 -15.03 1.56
CA ILE A 415 4.36 -16.15 2.35
C ILE A 415 4.72 -17.32 1.43
N ILE A 416 3.87 -17.65 0.46
CA ILE A 416 4.04 -18.80 -0.42
C ILE A 416 5.11 -18.54 -1.48
N GLY A 417 5.16 -17.31 -2.05
CA GLY A 417 6.00 -16.97 -3.19
C GLY A 417 7.48 -17.33 -3.02
N PRO A 418 8.17 -16.91 -1.94
CA PRO A 418 9.58 -17.20 -1.74
C PRO A 418 9.93 -18.70 -1.71
N GLN A 419 8.97 -19.58 -1.34
CA GLN A 419 9.22 -21.01 -1.20
C GLN A 419 9.45 -21.74 -2.52
N PHE A 420 9.06 -21.14 -3.64
CA PHE A 420 9.32 -21.67 -4.98
C PHE A 420 10.73 -21.32 -5.51
N PHE A 421 11.42 -20.36 -4.87
CA PHE A 421 12.80 -20.01 -5.20
C PHE A 421 13.75 -20.88 -4.39
N ARG A 422 14.03 -22.07 -4.90
CA ARG A 422 14.82 -23.08 -4.20
C ARG A 422 16.32 -22.76 -4.30
N ASN A 423 17.04 -22.89 -3.19
CA ASN A 423 18.47 -22.57 -3.11
C ASN A 423 19.34 -23.49 -3.99
N ASP A 424 18.93 -24.75 -4.19
CA ASP A 424 19.60 -25.72 -5.08
C ASP A 424 19.48 -25.36 -6.56
N GLN A 425 18.59 -24.42 -6.91
CA GLN A 425 18.39 -23.91 -8.27
C GLN A 425 19.03 -22.54 -8.49
N ALA A 426 19.74 -22.02 -7.49
CA ALA A 426 20.44 -20.73 -7.64
C ALA A 426 21.58 -20.86 -8.69
N PRO A 427 21.84 -19.80 -9.45
CA PRO A 427 21.23 -18.48 -9.44
C PRO A 427 20.04 -18.30 -10.40
N HIS A 428 19.68 -19.33 -11.18
CA HIS A 428 18.67 -19.21 -12.25
C HIS A 428 17.24 -19.39 -11.77
N TYR A 429 17.00 -20.09 -10.67
CA TYR A 429 15.67 -20.31 -10.06
C TYR A 429 14.56 -20.70 -11.05
N PRO A 430 14.71 -21.74 -11.89
CA PRO A 430 13.75 -22.06 -12.95
C PRO A 430 12.35 -22.36 -12.42
N LEU A 431 12.22 -23.02 -11.25
CA LEU A 431 10.93 -23.27 -10.62
C LEU A 431 10.26 -21.98 -10.19
N GLY A 432 11.01 -21.06 -9.56
CA GLY A 432 10.47 -19.76 -9.11
C GLY A 432 9.99 -18.90 -10.27
N ILE A 433 10.81 -18.80 -11.35
CA ILE A 433 10.44 -18.04 -12.55
C ILE A 433 9.27 -18.71 -13.28
N GLY A 434 9.23 -20.04 -13.39
CA GLY A 434 8.12 -20.78 -13.96
C GLY A 434 6.82 -20.58 -13.19
N ALA A 435 6.88 -20.58 -11.85
CA ALA A 435 5.72 -20.27 -11.01
C ALA A 435 5.24 -18.82 -11.19
N MET A 436 6.16 -17.85 -11.34
CA MET A 436 5.79 -16.47 -11.69
C MET A 436 5.09 -16.39 -13.05
N LEU A 437 5.53 -17.16 -14.05
CA LEU A 437 4.85 -17.26 -15.36
C LEU A 437 3.41 -17.74 -15.20
N CYS A 438 3.18 -18.79 -14.41
CA CYS A 438 1.83 -19.26 -14.09
C CYS A 438 1.01 -18.16 -13.39
N CYS A 439 1.62 -17.43 -12.47
CA CYS A 439 0.95 -16.32 -11.78
C CYS A 439 0.57 -15.18 -12.76
N PHE A 440 1.42 -14.82 -13.71
CA PHE A 440 1.09 -13.83 -14.74
C PHE A 440 -0.06 -14.31 -15.64
N ALA A 441 -0.10 -15.59 -15.99
CA ALA A 441 -1.23 -16.18 -16.72
C ALA A 441 -2.52 -16.10 -15.89
N ILE A 442 -2.49 -16.44 -14.60
CA ILE A 442 -3.62 -16.30 -13.68
C ILE A 442 -4.07 -14.85 -13.59
N MET A 443 -3.15 -13.89 -13.46
CA MET A 443 -3.47 -12.45 -13.44
C MET A 443 -4.16 -12.01 -14.73
N THR A 444 -3.74 -12.50 -15.89
CA THR A 444 -4.36 -12.22 -17.18
C THR A 444 -5.78 -12.80 -17.26
N VAL A 445 -5.93 -14.09 -16.91
CA VAL A 445 -7.23 -14.77 -16.91
C VAL A 445 -8.21 -14.11 -15.93
N THR A 446 -7.77 -13.78 -14.73
CA THR A 446 -8.61 -13.10 -13.73
C THR A 446 -9.05 -11.72 -14.19
N GLY A 447 -8.20 -10.97 -14.88
CA GLY A 447 -8.58 -9.69 -15.50
C GLY A 447 -9.68 -9.84 -16.55
N ILE A 448 -9.58 -10.86 -17.42
CA ILE A 448 -10.61 -11.18 -18.41
C ILE A 448 -11.92 -11.62 -17.73
N LEU A 449 -11.84 -12.52 -16.75
CA LEU A 449 -13.02 -13.00 -16.02
C LEU A 449 -13.73 -11.87 -15.26
N TYR A 450 -12.96 -10.94 -14.66
CA TYR A 450 -13.52 -9.78 -13.98
C TYR A 450 -14.26 -8.87 -14.96
N PHE A 451 -13.66 -8.58 -16.11
CA PHE A 451 -14.27 -7.81 -17.19
C PHE A 451 -15.59 -8.46 -17.67
N VAL A 452 -15.56 -9.74 -17.97
CA VAL A 452 -16.74 -10.48 -18.44
C VAL A 452 -17.85 -10.48 -17.37
N SER A 453 -17.51 -10.69 -16.10
CA SER A 453 -18.46 -10.65 -14.97
C SER A 453 -19.13 -9.29 -14.84
N CYS A 454 -18.38 -8.19 -14.95
CA CYS A 454 -18.93 -6.84 -14.93
C CYS A 454 -19.85 -6.58 -16.12
N LEU A 455 -19.45 -6.99 -17.34
CA LEU A 455 -20.27 -6.83 -18.55
C LEU A 455 -21.58 -7.59 -18.46
N ILE A 456 -21.55 -8.86 -18.02
CA ILE A 456 -22.75 -9.69 -17.87
C ILE A 456 -23.70 -9.05 -16.86
N SER A 457 -23.16 -8.64 -15.69
CA SER A 457 -23.94 -8.00 -14.63
C SER A 457 -24.60 -6.70 -15.10
N ASN A 458 -23.84 -5.84 -15.80
CA ASN A 458 -24.35 -4.58 -16.29
C ASN A 458 -25.42 -4.81 -17.38
N LYS A 459 -25.19 -5.70 -18.36
CA LYS A 459 -26.18 -6.04 -19.40
C LYS A 459 -27.46 -6.64 -18.82
N HIS A 460 -27.35 -7.49 -17.81
CA HIS A 460 -28.51 -8.06 -17.12
C HIS A 460 -29.34 -6.94 -16.46
N ARG A 461 -28.69 -6.04 -15.74
CA ARG A 461 -29.34 -4.90 -15.06
C ARG A 461 -29.97 -3.93 -16.06
N ASP A 462 -29.31 -3.65 -17.19
CA ASP A 462 -29.84 -2.79 -18.24
C ASP A 462 -31.12 -3.36 -18.87
N ARG A 463 -31.19 -4.72 -18.99
CA ARG A 463 -32.38 -5.41 -19.49
C ARG A 463 -33.55 -5.37 -18.49
N VAL A 464 -33.26 -5.52 -17.18
CA VAL A 464 -34.30 -5.63 -16.13
C VAL A 464 -34.78 -4.26 -15.67
N HIS A 465 -33.84 -3.31 -15.52
CA HIS A 465 -34.10 -1.99 -14.90
C HIS A 465 -33.95 -0.82 -15.86
N GLY A 466 -33.64 -1.07 -17.14
CA GLY A 466 -33.43 -0.03 -18.16
C GLY A 466 -32.04 0.62 -18.09
N GLN A 467 -31.68 1.34 -19.16
CA GLN A 467 -30.44 2.11 -19.20
C GLN A 467 -30.55 3.35 -18.30
N ILE A 468 -29.54 3.57 -17.47
CA ILE A 468 -29.52 4.73 -16.56
C ILE A 468 -29.03 5.95 -17.34
N SER A 469 -29.85 7.02 -17.37
CA SER A 469 -29.41 8.35 -17.75
C SER A 469 -28.29 8.79 -16.80
N GLN A 470 -27.17 9.30 -17.32
CA GLN A 470 -25.93 9.62 -16.60
C GLN A 470 -26.02 10.71 -15.50
N ARG A 471 -27.21 11.18 -15.16
CA ARG A 471 -27.38 12.13 -14.04
C ARG A 471 -27.77 11.36 -12.79
N PRO A 472 -26.99 11.43 -11.68
CA PRO A 472 -27.45 10.93 -10.39
C PRO A 472 -28.69 11.75 -9.97
N GLY A 473 -29.85 11.15 -10.07
CA GLY A 473 -31.06 11.69 -9.46
C GLY A 473 -31.00 11.55 -7.94
N MET A 474 -31.89 12.24 -7.20
CA MET A 474 -31.98 12.17 -5.73
C MET A 474 -32.01 10.73 -5.19
N GLU A 475 -32.60 9.78 -5.91
CA GLU A 475 -32.67 8.37 -5.55
C GLU A 475 -31.30 7.63 -5.54
N GLY A 476 -30.26 8.13 -6.25
CA GLY A 476 -28.90 7.61 -6.16
C GLY A 476 -28.21 8.03 -4.86
N ILE A 477 -28.55 9.22 -4.37
CA ILE A 477 -28.07 9.75 -3.10
C ILE A 477 -28.76 9.01 -1.93
N GLU A 478 -30.05 8.68 -2.04
CA GLU A 478 -30.78 7.89 -1.04
C GLU A 478 -30.21 6.47 -0.88
N ALA A 479 -29.81 5.81 -1.98
CA ALA A 479 -29.21 4.48 -1.92
C ALA A 479 -27.81 4.48 -1.24
N ASP A 480 -27.04 5.57 -1.38
CA ASP A 480 -25.78 5.76 -0.66
C ASP A 480 -26.00 6.05 0.84
N LEU A 481 -27.12 6.70 1.19
CA LEU A 481 -27.53 6.96 2.57
C LEU A 481 -28.01 5.67 3.27
N ASP A 482 -28.60 4.74 2.53
CA ASP A 482 -29.22 3.51 3.05
C ASP A 482 -28.21 2.38 3.33
N ASP A 483 -26.90 2.59 3.03
CA ASP A 483 -25.83 1.59 3.18
C ASP A 483 -26.13 0.26 2.45
N SER A 484 -26.77 0.34 1.28
CA SER A 484 -27.07 -0.81 0.43
C SER A 484 -25.81 -1.33 -0.27
N THR A 485 -25.76 -2.65 -0.48
CA THR A 485 -24.65 -3.26 -1.24
C THR A 485 -24.79 -2.95 -2.74
N ASP A 486 -23.67 -3.12 -3.48
CA ASP A 486 -23.69 -2.99 -4.95
C ASP A 486 -24.66 -3.99 -5.62
N ARG A 487 -24.99 -5.10 -4.96
CA ARG A 487 -25.96 -6.09 -5.48
C ARG A 487 -27.42 -5.73 -5.15
N GLU A 488 -27.66 -5.16 -4.00
CA GLU A 488 -28.99 -4.66 -3.58
C GLU A 488 -29.41 -3.42 -4.37
N ASN A 489 -28.45 -2.56 -4.73
CA ASN A 489 -28.74 -1.35 -5.51
C ASN A 489 -28.91 -1.69 -7.01
N ASN A 490 -30.13 -1.70 -7.48
CA ASN A 490 -30.49 -2.00 -8.86
C ASN A 490 -29.94 -1.00 -9.89
N ARG A 491 -29.62 0.22 -9.46
CA ARG A 491 -29.02 1.28 -10.29
C ARG A 491 -27.52 1.21 -10.36
N PHE A 492 -26.86 0.42 -9.50
CA PHE A 492 -25.41 0.30 -9.50
C PHE A 492 -24.91 -0.30 -10.82
N ARG A 493 -23.88 0.30 -11.42
CA ARG A 493 -23.18 -0.25 -12.60
C ARG A 493 -21.71 -0.42 -12.29
N TYR A 494 -21.21 -1.61 -12.60
CA TYR A 494 -19.81 -1.97 -12.35
C TYR A 494 -18.88 -1.30 -13.35
N ALA A 495 -17.82 -0.69 -12.86
CA ALA A 495 -16.72 -0.19 -13.68
C ALA A 495 -15.83 -1.37 -14.15
N TYR A 496 -15.26 -1.28 -15.36
CA TYR A 496 -14.40 -2.31 -15.91
C TYR A 496 -13.24 -1.81 -16.77
#